data_607e367017523191d163b2324121e128
#
_entry.id   607e367017523191d163b2324121e128
#
_cell.length_a   1.000
_cell.length_b   1.000
_cell.length_c   1.000
_cell.angle_alpha   90.00
_cell.angle_beta   90.00
_cell.angle_gamma   90.00
#
_symmetry.space_group_name_H-M   'P 1'
#
loop_
_entity.id
_entity.type
_entity.pdbx_description
1 polymer ?
#
loop_
_entity_poly.entity_id
_entity_poly.type
_entity_poly.pdbx_seq_one_letter_code
_entity_poly.pdbx_strand_id
1 'polypeptide(L)'
;MKISKIIEIDSINKIYKNEGFETNVLKGISISVDEGDYVSIIGPSGSGKSTLMTILGCLSQATSGTYLLDEEEVGKLRDTDLSRIRNEKIGFVFQAFHLLPGVSAFDNVMVPLVYCNKTPADAKDRVKQALIRVGLEHRMAHTPGQLSGGEQQRVTIARSLINNPKIILADEPTGNLDSKNGAEIMSIFDHLNAEGRTIIIITHDPVVSEHARRI
;
A
#
# COMPACT_ATOMS: atom_id res chain seq x y z
N MET A 1 4.26 27.24 2.51
CA MET A 1 5.09 26.13 2.01
C MET A 1 4.46 25.63 0.72
N LYS A 2 5.25 25.39 -0.33
CA LYS A 2 4.73 24.79 -1.57
C LYS A 2 4.43 23.32 -1.24
N ILE A 3 3.17 22.92 -1.23
CA ILE A 3 2.77 21.52 -1.04
C ILE A 3 3.30 20.77 -2.28
N SER A 4 4.13 19.77 -2.06
CA SER A 4 4.70 18.94 -3.14
C SER A 4 3.71 17.85 -3.49
N LYS A 5 3.42 17.69 -4.78
CA LYS A 5 2.61 16.56 -5.26
C LYS A 5 3.44 15.28 -5.25
N ILE A 6 2.96 14.28 -4.59
CA ILE A 6 3.62 12.96 -4.53
C ILE A 6 3.14 12.04 -5.64
N ILE A 7 1.87 12.17 -6.06
CA ILE A 7 1.28 11.44 -7.18
C ILE A 7 0.62 12.44 -8.12
N GLU A 8 0.93 12.34 -9.42
CA GLU A 8 0.18 12.97 -10.48
C GLU A 8 -0.09 11.94 -11.57
N ILE A 9 -1.34 11.65 -11.83
CA ILE A 9 -1.76 10.89 -12.99
C ILE A 9 -2.64 11.76 -13.88
N ASP A 10 -2.40 11.70 -15.18
CA ASP A 10 -3.19 12.42 -16.17
C ASP A 10 -3.64 11.49 -17.27
N SER A 11 -4.95 11.46 -17.50
CA SER A 11 -5.64 10.76 -18.58
C SER A 11 -5.27 9.28 -18.68
N ILE A 12 -5.09 8.60 -17.54
CA ILE A 12 -4.72 7.19 -17.47
C ILE A 12 -5.85 6.32 -18.03
N ASN A 13 -5.50 5.50 -19.01
CA ASN A 13 -6.36 4.43 -19.53
C ASN A 13 -5.73 3.07 -19.25
N LYS A 14 -6.56 2.07 -18.98
CA LYS A 14 -6.15 0.67 -18.87
C LYS A 14 -7.08 -0.22 -19.67
N ILE A 15 -6.53 -0.86 -20.69
CA ILE A 15 -7.21 -1.81 -21.55
C ILE A 15 -6.56 -3.17 -21.38
N TYR A 16 -7.34 -4.17 -21.00
CA TYR A 16 -6.91 -5.57 -21.03
C TYR A 16 -7.33 -6.21 -22.34
N LYS A 17 -6.39 -6.86 -23.01
CA LYS A 17 -6.63 -7.59 -24.26
C LYS A 17 -6.56 -9.08 -23.97
N ASN A 18 -7.68 -9.75 -24.11
CA ASN A 18 -7.78 -11.21 -24.09
C ASN A 18 -8.18 -11.69 -25.51
N GLU A 19 -8.03 -12.98 -25.79
CA GLU A 19 -8.37 -13.57 -27.08
C GLU A 19 -9.79 -13.18 -27.53
N GLY A 20 -9.89 -12.23 -28.45
CA GLY A 20 -11.12 -11.76 -29.07
C GLY A 20 -11.89 -10.65 -28.34
N PHE A 21 -11.43 -10.19 -27.16
CA PHE A 21 -12.13 -9.14 -26.41
C PHE A 21 -11.16 -8.09 -25.83
N GLU A 22 -11.53 -6.81 -25.95
CA GLU A 22 -10.85 -5.71 -25.28
C GLU A 22 -11.77 -5.18 -24.17
N THR A 23 -11.25 -5.11 -22.93
CA THR A 23 -11.97 -4.53 -21.81
C THR A 23 -11.26 -3.25 -21.37
N ASN A 24 -11.92 -2.11 -21.58
CA ASN A 24 -11.43 -0.81 -21.12
C ASN A 24 -11.88 -0.60 -19.66
N VAL A 25 -10.97 -0.83 -18.72
CA VAL A 25 -11.24 -0.78 -17.26
C VAL A 25 -11.07 0.62 -16.69
N LEU A 26 -10.03 1.36 -17.13
CA LEU A 26 -9.85 2.76 -16.72
C LEU A 26 -9.94 3.64 -17.97
N LYS A 27 -10.72 4.73 -17.85
CA LYS A 27 -11.11 5.58 -18.98
C LYS A 27 -10.77 7.04 -18.66
N GLY A 28 -9.51 7.43 -18.95
CA GLY A 28 -9.05 8.81 -18.81
C GLY A 28 -9.06 9.33 -17.36
N ILE A 29 -8.58 8.54 -16.42
CA ILE A 29 -8.52 8.92 -15.01
C ILE A 29 -7.40 9.93 -14.78
N SER A 30 -7.72 11.05 -14.11
CA SER A 30 -6.74 12.06 -13.68
C SER A 30 -6.92 12.33 -12.18
N ILE A 31 -5.85 12.16 -11.40
CA ILE A 31 -5.83 12.37 -9.94
C ILE A 31 -4.48 12.97 -9.55
N SER A 32 -4.48 13.89 -8.59
CA SER A 32 -3.28 14.33 -7.90
C SER A 32 -3.40 14.10 -6.40
N VAL A 33 -2.30 13.69 -5.76
CA VAL A 33 -2.19 13.48 -4.31
C VAL A 33 -0.99 14.27 -3.82
N ASP A 34 -1.19 15.08 -2.81
CA ASP A 34 -0.13 15.86 -2.18
C ASP A 34 0.58 15.04 -1.08
N GLU A 35 1.82 15.39 -0.77
CA GLU A 35 2.56 14.75 0.33
C GLU A 35 1.84 15.01 1.66
N GLY A 36 1.59 13.94 2.44
CA GLY A 36 0.83 13.98 3.68
C GLY A 36 -0.69 13.90 3.52
N ASP A 37 -1.20 13.78 2.30
CA ASP A 37 -2.64 13.56 2.08
C ASP A 37 -3.09 12.22 2.66
N TYR A 38 -4.36 12.20 3.09
CA TYR A 38 -5.11 10.99 3.38
C TYR A 38 -6.31 10.92 2.42
N VAL A 39 -6.22 10.01 1.45
CA VAL A 39 -7.20 9.90 0.36
C VAL A 39 -7.91 8.55 0.42
N SER A 40 -9.22 8.55 0.23
CA SER A 40 -10.01 7.34 0.03
C SER A 40 -10.54 7.28 -1.41
N ILE A 41 -10.38 6.14 -2.06
CA ILE A 41 -10.94 5.84 -3.38
C ILE A 41 -12.08 4.86 -3.19
N ILE A 42 -13.30 5.34 -3.41
CA ILE A 42 -14.51 4.54 -3.24
C ILE A 42 -15.19 4.23 -4.58
N GLY A 43 -16.01 3.22 -4.59
CA GLY A 43 -16.82 2.87 -5.76
C GLY A 43 -17.33 1.43 -5.70
N PRO A 44 -18.31 1.06 -6.55
CA PRO A 44 -18.84 -0.29 -6.58
C PRO A 44 -17.83 -1.34 -7.01
N SER A 45 -18.10 -2.62 -6.77
CA SER A 45 -17.30 -3.71 -7.29
C SER A 45 -17.22 -3.64 -8.82
N GLY A 46 -16.03 -3.90 -9.37
CA GLY A 46 -15.80 -3.85 -10.83
C GLY A 46 -15.59 -2.44 -11.40
N SER A 47 -15.59 -1.37 -10.61
CA SER A 47 -15.34 0.00 -11.11
C SER A 47 -13.87 0.31 -11.48
N GLY A 48 -12.97 -0.64 -11.32
CA GLY A 48 -11.54 -0.47 -11.67
C GLY A 48 -10.64 -0.04 -10.52
N LYS A 49 -11.12 0.04 -9.27
CA LYS A 49 -10.33 0.48 -8.10
C LYS A 49 -9.04 -0.33 -7.92
N SER A 50 -9.13 -1.65 -7.90
CA SER A 50 -7.94 -2.52 -7.75
C SER A 50 -6.99 -2.39 -8.95
N THR A 51 -7.51 -2.15 -10.16
CA THR A 51 -6.68 -1.83 -11.33
C THR A 51 -5.96 -0.50 -11.15
N LEU A 52 -6.65 0.53 -10.66
CA LEU A 52 -6.03 1.82 -10.36
C LEU A 52 -4.95 1.67 -9.29
N MET A 53 -5.23 0.92 -8.22
CA MET A 53 -4.24 0.63 -7.18
C MET A 53 -3.00 -0.07 -7.71
N THR A 54 -3.16 -1.06 -8.61
CA THR A 54 -2.00 -1.75 -9.19
C THR A 54 -1.14 -0.81 -10.04
N ILE A 55 -1.74 0.19 -10.70
CA ILE A 55 -1.00 1.22 -11.45
C ILE A 55 -0.32 2.19 -10.46
N LEU A 56 -1.03 2.73 -9.47
CA LEU A 56 -0.47 3.61 -8.45
C LEU A 56 0.68 2.92 -7.70
N GLY A 57 0.56 1.62 -7.47
CA GLY A 57 1.57 0.79 -6.83
C GLY A 57 2.72 0.34 -7.74
N CYS A 58 2.77 0.79 -8.98
CA CYS A 58 3.77 0.34 -9.97
C CYS A 58 3.82 -1.19 -10.16
N LEU A 59 2.71 -1.90 -9.89
CA LEU A 59 2.56 -3.34 -10.11
C LEU A 59 2.08 -3.65 -11.55
N SER A 60 1.45 -2.67 -12.21
CA SER A 60 0.99 -2.74 -13.59
C SER A 60 1.21 -1.38 -14.27
N GLN A 61 1.50 -1.39 -15.55
CA GLN A 61 1.59 -0.16 -16.34
C GLN A 61 0.21 0.21 -16.93
N ALA A 62 -0.04 1.51 -17.07
CA ALA A 62 -1.18 2.01 -17.83
C ALA A 62 -1.02 1.68 -19.32
N THR A 63 -2.12 1.60 -20.05
CA THR A 63 -2.10 1.46 -21.52
C THR A 63 -1.75 2.79 -22.18
N SER A 64 -2.21 3.91 -21.62
CA SER A 64 -1.87 5.26 -22.03
C SER A 64 -2.10 6.26 -20.91
N GLY A 65 -1.66 7.49 -21.10
CA GLY A 65 -1.65 8.56 -20.10
C GLY A 65 -0.29 8.70 -19.42
N THR A 66 -0.18 9.61 -18.46
CA THR A 66 1.07 9.92 -17.76
C THR A 66 0.94 9.65 -16.27
N TYR A 67 1.96 9.06 -15.66
CA TYR A 67 2.05 8.86 -14.22
C TYR A 67 3.39 9.35 -13.69
N LEU A 68 3.35 10.39 -12.86
CA LEU A 68 4.48 10.90 -12.10
C LEU A 68 4.34 10.46 -10.63
N LEU A 69 5.36 9.83 -10.10
CA LEU A 69 5.49 9.46 -8.70
C LEU A 69 6.72 10.15 -8.12
N ASP A 70 6.51 11.06 -7.17
CA ASP A 70 7.60 11.83 -6.57
C ASP A 70 8.47 12.51 -7.65
N GLU A 71 7.79 13.20 -8.58
CA GLU A 71 8.36 13.90 -9.76
C GLU A 71 9.02 12.99 -10.82
N GLU A 72 9.07 11.66 -10.64
CA GLU A 72 9.64 10.70 -11.57
C GLU A 72 8.56 10.08 -12.48
N GLU A 73 8.70 10.16 -13.81
CA GLU A 73 7.76 9.55 -14.76
C GLU A 73 7.91 8.02 -14.76
N VAL A 74 7.04 7.32 -14.02
CA VAL A 74 7.14 5.87 -13.83
C VAL A 74 6.49 5.05 -14.94
N GLY A 75 5.62 5.65 -15.75
CA GLY A 75 4.89 4.93 -16.81
C GLY A 75 5.77 4.34 -17.92
N LYS A 76 7.02 4.81 -18.04
CA LYS A 76 7.97 4.38 -19.09
C LYS A 76 9.16 3.58 -18.54
N LEU A 77 9.20 3.35 -17.24
CA LEU A 77 10.31 2.65 -16.60
C LEU A 77 10.26 1.14 -16.85
N ARG A 78 11.44 0.52 -16.82
CA ARG A 78 11.58 -0.94 -16.91
C ARG A 78 11.18 -1.59 -15.59
N ASP A 79 10.83 -2.86 -15.61
CA ASP A 79 10.43 -3.62 -14.41
C ASP A 79 11.46 -3.59 -13.27
N THR A 80 12.75 -3.58 -13.61
CA THR A 80 13.83 -3.45 -12.61
C THR A 80 13.76 -2.13 -11.85
N ASP A 81 13.51 -1.02 -12.58
CA ASP A 81 13.42 0.31 -11.99
C ASP A 81 12.11 0.47 -11.21
N LEU A 82 11.00 -0.07 -11.73
CA LEU A 82 9.71 -0.14 -11.02
C LEU A 82 9.82 -0.97 -9.73
N SER A 83 10.57 -2.06 -9.73
CA SER A 83 10.79 -2.90 -8.54
C SER A 83 11.54 -2.15 -7.44
N ARG A 84 12.54 -1.35 -7.81
CA ARG A 84 13.25 -0.47 -6.88
C ARG A 84 12.30 0.58 -6.29
N ILE A 85 11.53 1.27 -7.13
CA ILE A 85 10.56 2.29 -6.70
C ILE A 85 9.53 1.68 -5.75
N ARG A 86 8.96 0.52 -6.07
CA ARG A 86 8.03 -0.18 -5.18
C ARG A 86 8.65 -0.42 -3.80
N ASN A 87 9.87 -0.92 -3.76
CA ASN A 87 10.54 -1.26 -2.51
C ASN A 87 10.90 -0.02 -1.67
N GLU A 88 11.28 1.09 -2.32
CA GLU A 88 11.76 2.30 -1.65
C GLU A 88 10.65 3.28 -1.30
N LYS A 89 9.66 3.48 -2.20
CA LYS A 89 8.70 4.58 -2.11
C LYS A 89 7.29 4.15 -1.71
N ILE A 90 6.94 2.86 -1.82
CA ILE A 90 5.55 2.38 -1.66
C ILE A 90 5.47 1.27 -0.62
N GLY A 91 4.61 1.45 0.38
CA GLY A 91 4.20 0.42 1.31
C GLY A 91 2.82 -0.13 0.93
N PHE A 92 2.69 -1.45 0.85
CA PHE A 92 1.42 -2.10 0.51
C PHE A 92 0.78 -2.77 1.71
N VAL A 93 -0.53 -2.57 1.87
CA VAL A 93 -1.39 -3.28 2.82
C VAL A 93 -2.59 -3.84 2.04
N PHE A 94 -2.76 -5.15 2.05
CA PHE A 94 -3.82 -5.83 1.30
C PHE A 94 -4.84 -6.47 2.24
N GLN A 95 -6.06 -6.65 1.75
CA GLN A 95 -7.14 -7.36 2.44
C GLN A 95 -6.74 -8.80 2.79
N ALA A 96 -6.09 -9.50 1.86
CA ALA A 96 -5.70 -10.91 2.01
C ALA A 96 -4.36 -11.13 2.75
N PHE A 97 -3.85 -10.10 3.45
CA PHE A 97 -2.59 -10.07 4.21
C PHE A 97 -1.33 -10.39 3.39
N HIS A 98 -1.34 -11.40 2.54
CA HIS A 98 -0.19 -11.87 1.74
C HIS A 98 1.08 -12.07 2.58
N LEU A 99 0.92 -12.67 3.75
CA LEU A 99 2.04 -13.10 4.57
C LEU A 99 2.57 -14.44 4.06
N LEU A 100 3.88 -14.62 4.16
CA LEU A 100 4.53 -15.88 3.83
C LEU A 100 4.17 -16.92 4.88
N PRO A 101 3.46 -18.02 4.52
CA PRO A 101 3.09 -19.05 5.47
C PRO A 101 4.33 -19.80 5.96
N GLY A 102 4.31 -20.24 7.21
CA GLY A 102 5.45 -20.97 7.80
C GLY A 102 6.67 -20.11 8.18
N VAL A 103 6.64 -18.81 7.87
CA VAL A 103 7.68 -17.84 8.20
C VAL A 103 7.18 -16.94 9.33
N SER A 104 8.04 -16.59 10.29
CA SER A 104 7.65 -15.78 11.44
C SER A 104 7.16 -14.37 11.07
N ALA A 105 6.44 -13.71 11.99
CA ALA A 105 6.09 -12.29 11.83
C ALA A 105 7.33 -11.43 11.64
N PHE A 106 8.40 -11.72 12.40
CA PHE A 106 9.67 -11.04 12.26
C PHE A 106 10.26 -11.17 10.85
N ASP A 107 10.32 -12.39 10.32
CA ASP A 107 10.88 -12.65 9.00
C ASP A 107 9.98 -12.11 7.88
N ASN A 108 8.65 -12.13 8.04
CA ASN A 108 7.72 -11.47 7.11
C ASN A 108 7.98 -9.97 6.99
N VAL A 109 8.24 -9.29 8.11
CA VAL A 109 8.58 -7.85 8.11
C VAL A 109 9.99 -7.60 7.57
N MET A 110 10.90 -8.56 7.69
CA MET A 110 12.26 -8.48 7.14
C MET A 110 12.29 -8.51 5.60
N VAL A 111 11.32 -9.14 4.95
CA VAL A 111 11.31 -9.40 3.50
C VAL A 111 11.70 -8.17 2.64
N PRO A 112 11.08 -6.97 2.81
CA PRO A 112 11.43 -5.85 1.95
C PRO A 112 12.90 -5.38 2.10
N LEU A 113 13.51 -5.57 3.27
CA LEU A 113 14.91 -5.21 3.50
C LEU A 113 15.90 -6.13 2.77
N VAL A 114 15.50 -7.38 2.48
CA VAL A 114 16.32 -8.33 1.70
C VAL A 114 16.41 -7.91 0.24
N TYR A 115 15.39 -7.22 -0.27
CA TYR A 115 15.35 -6.72 -1.65
C TYR A 115 16.02 -5.34 -1.83
N CYS A 116 16.58 -4.75 -0.77
CA CYS A 116 17.42 -3.57 -0.91
C CYS A 116 18.76 -3.94 -1.58
N ASN A 117 19.38 -3.02 -2.31
CA ASN A 117 20.70 -3.23 -2.93
C ASN A 117 21.75 -3.72 -1.93
N LYS A 118 21.62 -3.31 -0.67
CA LYS A 118 22.40 -3.82 0.47
C LYS A 118 21.51 -3.85 1.68
N THR A 119 21.36 -5.04 2.30
CA THR A 119 20.61 -5.17 3.54
C THR A 119 21.22 -4.26 4.60
N PRO A 120 20.44 -3.36 5.25
CA PRO A 120 20.97 -2.47 6.29
C PRO A 120 21.58 -3.25 7.46
N ALA A 121 22.67 -2.76 8.02
CA ALA A 121 23.32 -3.40 9.16
C ALA A 121 22.41 -3.48 10.41
N ASP A 122 21.49 -2.51 10.54
CA ASP A 122 20.47 -2.38 11.60
C ASP A 122 19.14 -3.05 11.26
N ALA A 123 19.06 -3.86 10.19
CA ALA A 123 17.84 -4.46 9.68
C ALA A 123 17.01 -5.17 10.77
N LYS A 124 17.68 -5.96 11.64
CA LYS A 124 17.01 -6.68 12.72
C LYS A 124 16.39 -5.74 13.76
N ASP A 125 17.08 -4.66 14.11
CA ASP A 125 16.56 -3.68 15.06
C ASP A 125 15.39 -2.89 14.45
N ARG A 126 15.47 -2.53 13.17
CA ARG A 126 14.35 -1.89 12.44
C ARG A 126 13.11 -2.78 12.43
N VAL A 127 13.24 -4.07 12.14
CA VAL A 127 12.13 -5.03 12.18
C VAL A 127 11.52 -5.11 13.57
N LYS A 128 12.37 -5.22 14.61
CA LYS A 128 11.91 -5.25 16.00
C LYS A 128 11.11 -3.98 16.34
N GLN A 129 11.62 -2.82 16.00
CA GLN A 129 10.93 -1.54 16.25
C GLN A 129 9.62 -1.44 15.46
N ALA A 130 9.58 -1.89 14.21
CA ALA A 130 8.36 -1.90 13.41
C ALA A 130 7.26 -2.77 14.04
N LEU A 131 7.61 -3.95 14.57
CA LEU A 131 6.66 -4.83 15.25
C LEU A 131 6.21 -4.28 16.62
N ILE A 132 7.11 -3.68 17.38
CA ILE A 132 6.76 -2.96 18.63
C ILE A 132 5.75 -1.86 18.34
N ARG A 133 5.98 -1.06 17.31
CA ARG A 133 5.12 0.06 16.91
C ARG A 133 3.69 -0.33 16.61
N VAL A 134 3.47 -1.56 16.12
CA VAL A 134 2.12 -2.10 15.88
C VAL A 134 1.63 -3.01 17.02
N GLY A 135 2.30 -3.02 18.19
CA GLY A 135 1.88 -3.77 19.38
C GLY A 135 2.12 -5.28 19.31
N LEU A 136 3.06 -5.73 18.47
CA LEU A 136 3.34 -7.16 18.24
C LEU A 136 4.70 -7.63 18.80
N GLU A 137 5.26 -6.96 19.79
CA GLU A 137 6.52 -7.36 20.42
C GLU A 137 6.51 -8.82 20.89
N HIS A 138 5.42 -9.23 21.53
CA HIS A 138 5.24 -10.58 22.09
C HIS A 138 4.90 -11.64 21.05
N ARG A 139 4.71 -11.27 19.76
CA ARG A 139 4.33 -12.14 18.65
C ARG A 139 5.39 -12.29 17.57
N MET A 140 6.58 -11.74 17.73
CA MET A 140 7.63 -11.71 16.70
C MET A 140 7.97 -13.09 16.12
N ALA A 141 8.00 -14.12 16.96
CA ALA A 141 8.34 -15.48 16.55
C ALA A 141 7.14 -16.29 16.02
N HIS A 142 5.91 -15.76 16.07
CA HIS A 142 4.71 -16.48 15.63
C HIS A 142 4.61 -16.50 14.11
N THR A 143 4.15 -17.62 13.56
CA THR A 143 3.79 -17.74 12.14
C THR A 143 2.38 -17.19 11.89
N PRO A 144 2.01 -16.83 10.65
CA PRO A 144 0.67 -16.31 10.34
C PRO A 144 -0.48 -17.18 10.85
N GLY A 145 -0.35 -18.50 10.77
CA GLY A 145 -1.37 -19.43 11.29
C GLY A 145 -1.57 -19.40 12.81
N GLN A 146 -0.67 -18.76 13.56
CA GLN A 146 -0.74 -18.59 15.01
C GLN A 146 -1.22 -17.19 15.41
N LEU A 147 -1.54 -16.33 14.44
CA LEU A 147 -1.96 -14.96 14.63
C LEU A 147 -3.44 -14.80 14.28
N SER A 148 -4.15 -13.97 15.05
CA SER A 148 -5.49 -13.51 14.68
C SER A 148 -5.46 -12.67 13.40
N GLY A 149 -6.61 -12.46 12.74
CA GLY A 149 -6.69 -11.61 11.54
C GLY A 149 -6.17 -10.19 11.79
N GLY A 150 -6.53 -9.57 12.92
CA GLY A 150 -6.03 -8.25 13.30
C GLY A 150 -4.51 -8.24 13.56
N GLU A 151 -3.96 -9.29 14.18
CA GLU A 151 -2.51 -9.43 14.34
C GLU A 151 -1.80 -9.61 13.00
N GLN A 152 -2.35 -10.43 12.09
CA GLN A 152 -1.82 -10.59 10.73
C GLN A 152 -1.81 -9.25 9.98
N GLN A 153 -2.90 -8.47 10.07
CA GLN A 153 -2.95 -7.15 9.43
C GLN A 153 -1.93 -6.18 10.03
N ARG A 154 -1.72 -6.20 11.34
CA ARG A 154 -0.65 -5.41 11.95
C ARG A 154 0.75 -5.82 11.48
N VAL A 155 1.00 -7.10 11.22
CA VAL A 155 2.26 -7.56 10.58
C VAL A 155 2.39 -6.98 9.17
N THR A 156 1.31 -6.95 8.36
CA THR A 156 1.37 -6.37 7.01
C THR A 156 1.67 -4.88 7.05
N ILE A 157 1.09 -4.15 8.01
CA ILE A 157 1.38 -2.72 8.21
C ILE A 157 2.84 -2.53 8.63
N ALA A 158 3.36 -3.30 9.59
CA ALA A 158 4.76 -3.23 9.97
C ALA A 158 5.69 -3.50 8.78
N ARG A 159 5.38 -4.51 7.96
CA ARG A 159 6.09 -4.83 6.72
C ARG A 159 6.04 -3.68 5.71
N SER A 160 4.90 -3.03 5.55
CA SER A 160 4.75 -1.91 4.62
C SER A 160 5.59 -0.70 5.01
N LEU A 161 5.88 -0.51 6.31
CA LEU A 161 6.60 0.64 6.86
C LEU A 161 8.12 0.47 6.92
N ILE A 162 8.64 -0.75 6.76
CA ILE A 162 10.02 -1.09 7.11
C ILE A 162 11.08 -0.31 6.31
N ASN A 163 10.78 0.02 5.05
CA ASN A 163 11.64 0.82 4.17
C ASN A 163 11.36 2.32 4.27
N ASN A 164 10.54 2.76 5.22
CA ASN A 164 10.16 4.16 5.38
C ASN A 164 9.56 4.77 4.11
N PRO A 165 8.52 4.16 3.51
CA PRO A 165 7.98 4.58 2.23
C PRO A 165 7.34 5.97 2.31
N LYS A 166 7.27 6.67 1.18
CA LYS A 166 6.58 7.96 1.06
C LYS A 166 5.06 7.80 1.02
N ILE A 167 4.58 6.68 0.49
CA ILE A 167 3.17 6.40 0.27
C ILE A 167 2.81 5.03 0.84
N ILE A 168 1.65 4.95 1.49
CA ILE A 168 1.02 3.69 1.89
C ILE A 168 -0.23 3.51 1.03
N LEU A 169 -0.28 2.41 0.29
CA LEU A 169 -1.45 1.97 -0.48
C LEU A 169 -2.14 0.83 0.27
N ALA A 170 -3.40 1.02 0.65
CA ALA A 170 -4.17 0.02 1.37
C ALA A 170 -5.42 -0.38 0.57
N ASP A 171 -5.55 -1.67 0.25
CA ASP A 171 -6.71 -2.25 -0.44
C ASP A 171 -7.58 -3.00 0.56
N GLU A 172 -8.77 -2.47 0.84
CA GLU A 172 -9.73 -3.03 1.80
C GLU A 172 -9.07 -3.46 3.13
N PRO A 173 -8.33 -2.58 3.82
CA PRO A 173 -7.43 -2.98 4.91
C PRO A 173 -8.14 -3.60 6.13
N THR A 174 -9.45 -3.45 6.21
CA THR A 174 -10.30 -3.99 7.30
C THR A 174 -11.28 -5.06 6.83
N GLY A 175 -11.31 -5.38 5.53
CA GLY A 175 -12.36 -6.21 4.91
C GLY A 175 -12.44 -7.66 5.44
N ASN A 176 -11.40 -8.18 6.07
CA ASN A 176 -11.36 -9.52 6.68
C ASN A 176 -11.36 -9.46 8.22
N LEU A 177 -11.72 -8.33 8.82
CA LEU A 177 -11.64 -8.11 10.26
C LEU A 177 -13.04 -7.85 10.85
N ASP A 178 -13.22 -8.19 12.13
CA ASP A 178 -14.36 -7.69 12.88
C ASP A 178 -14.24 -6.19 13.15
N SER A 179 -15.33 -5.56 13.55
CA SER A 179 -15.42 -4.10 13.72
C SER A 179 -14.41 -3.56 14.74
N LYS A 180 -14.10 -4.31 15.80
CA LYS A 180 -13.15 -3.88 16.82
C LYS A 180 -11.73 -3.86 16.27
N ASN A 181 -11.30 -4.96 15.67
CA ASN A 181 -9.98 -5.05 15.03
C ASN A 181 -9.88 -4.05 13.86
N GLY A 182 -10.96 -3.87 13.08
CA GLY A 182 -11.01 -2.86 12.02
C GLY A 182 -10.73 -1.45 12.55
N ALA A 183 -11.39 -1.03 13.64
CA ALA A 183 -11.17 0.28 14.25
C ALA A 183 -9.71 0.45 14.75
N GLU A 184 -9.11 -0.60 15.32
CA GLU A 184 -7.70 -0.57 15.75
C GLU A 184 -6.76 -0.36 14.54
N ILE A 185 -7.02 -1.05 13.42
CA ILE A 185 -6.23 -0.86 12.18
C ILE A 185 -6.38 0.56 11.63
N MET A 186 -7.61 1.10 11.59
CA MET A 186 -7.82 2.47 11.12
C MET A 186 -7.13 3.50 12.02
N SER A 187 -7.13 3.29 13.34
CA SER A 187 -6.37 4.13 14.26
C SER A 187 -4.87 4.14 13.98
N ILE A 188 -4.29 3.02 13.52
CA ILE A 188 -2.87 2.99 13.10
C ILE A 188 -2.66 3.88 11.87
N PHE A 189 -3.53 3.81 10.86
CA PHE A 189 -3.45 4.68 9.68
C PHE A 189 -3.59 6.16 10.04
N ASP A 190 -4.52 6.51 10.94
CA ASP A 190 -4.70 7.89 11.41
C ASP A 190 -3.42 8.44 12.06
N HIS A 191 -2.77 7.64 12.92
CA HIS A 191 -1.49 8.01 13.54
C HIS A 191 -0.38 8.19 12.49
N LEU A 192 -0.30 7.27 11.51
CA LEU A 192 0.69 7.36 10.44
C LEU A 192 0.50 8.62 9.59
N ASN A 193 -0.76 8.99 9.29
CA ASN A 193 -1.03 10.24 8.57
C ASN A 193 -0.71 11.47 9.43
N ALA A 194 -1.04 11.44 10.72
CA ALA A 194 -0.68 12.52 11.64
C ALA A 194 0.85 12.74 11.76
N GLU A 195 1.65 11.68 11.50
CA GLU A 195 3.12 11.75 11.39
C GLU A 195 3.60 12.26 10.02
N GLY A 196 2.68 12.62 9.11
CA GLY A 196 2.99 13.15 7.79
C GLY A 196 3.09 12.11 6.67
N ARG A 197 2.65 10.87 6.89
CA ARG A 197 2.61 9.86 5.81
C ARG A 197 1.47 10.11 4.85
N THR A 198 1.74 9.96 3.57
CA THR A 198 0.68 9.94 2.54
C THR A 198 0.02 8.58 2.53
N ILE A 199 -1.31 8.56 2.63
CA ILE A 199 -2.09 7.32 2.69
C ILE A 199 -3.17 7.37 1.62
N ILE A 200 -3.28 6.27 0.86
CA ILE A 200 -4.36 6.06 -0.09
C ILE A 200 -5.04 4.74 0.27
N ILE A 201 -6.31 4.81 0.63
CA ILE A 201 -7.14 3.64 0.93
C ILE A 201 -8.11 3.42 -0.21
N ILE A 202 -8.22 2.19 -0.66
CA ILE A 202 -9.29 1.73 -1.53
C ILE A 202 -10.26 0.93 -0.70
N THR A 203 -11.52 1.33 -0.70
CA THR A 203 -12.56 0.65 0.07
C THR A 203 -13.94 0.82 -0.55
N HIS A 204 -14.86 -0.05 -0.20
CA HIS A 204 -16.29 0.12 -0.41
C HIS A 204 -17.04 0.39 0.91
N ASP A 205 -16.32 0.39 2.04
CA ASP A 205 -16.88 0.66 3.37
C ASP A 205 -16.90 2.17 3.64
N PRO A 206 -18.11 2.78 3.83
CA PRO A 206 -18.22 4.19 4.16
C PRO A 206 -17.49 4.58 5.45
N VAL A 207 -17.51 3.73 6.48
CA VAL A 207 -16.87 4.00 7.77
C VAL A 207 -15.37 4.13 7.58
N VAL A 208 -14.76 3.24 6.81
CA VAL A 208 -13.33 3.30 6.47
C VAL A 208 -13.01 4.56 5.66
N SER A 209 -13.88 4.93 4.73
CA SER A 209 -13.65 6.10 3.87
C SER A 209 -13.71 7.44 4.61
N GLU A 210 -14.46 7.53 5.72
CA GLU A 210 -14.62 8.74 6.54
C GLU A 210 -13.33 9.13 7.29
N HIS A 211 -12.35 8.22 7.45
CA HIS A 211 -11.04 8.55 7.99
C HIS A 211 -10.19 9.43 7.05
N ALA A 212 -10.48 9.37 5.76
CA ALA A 212 -9.74 10.16 4.78
C ALA A 212 -10.24 11.62 4.74
N ARG A 213 -9.31 12.54 4.45
CA ARG A 213 -9.64 13.98 4.25
C ARG A 213 -10.20 14.28 2.85
N ARG A 214 -9.97 13.37 1.90
CA ARG A 214 -10.45 13.45 0.50
C ARG A 214 -11.01 12.10 0.08
N ILE A 215 -12.17 12.16 -0.57
CA ILE A 215 -12.85 10.99 -1.14
C ILE A 215 -13.07 11.23 -2.63
#